data_99b97e3da36369bd06612944b38638c2
#
_entry.id   99b97e3da36369bd06612944b38638c2
#
_cell.length_a   1.000
_cell.length_b   1.000
_cell.length_c   1.000
_cell.angle_alpha   90.00
_cell.angle_beta   90.00
_cell.angle_gamma   90.00
#
_symmetry.space_group_name_H-M   'P 1'
#
loop_
_entity.id
_entity.type
_entity.pdbx_description
1 polymer ?
#
loop_
_entity_poly.entity_id
_entity_poly.type
_entity_poly.pdbx_seq_one_letter_code
_entity_poly.pdbx_strand_id
1 'polypeptide(L)'
;MKKTMSLLLMSVMGMVGTYAFAGSAREDSVDRLDRSVNVLHAIMSTPDKGIPEEVLSNAKCIVVVPDLIKGGFVFGGKHGRGVATCRTAEGWSAPAFVSVGGGSWGLQIGVEDVDLIMLVMNDQGLQHLLSSKFELTGEGSVAAGPVGRHASAGTDWKMNTEMLTYSRSKGVFAGLTLEGAVVEQDNDSTHAIYGKHMMFRSILSGKAATPRSADAFMKAVSEAGQQAKIAEEKEDRK
;
A
#
# COMPACT_ATOMS: atom_id res chain seq x y z
N MET A 1 23.24 18.80 48.47
CA MET A 1 21.85 18.97 47.96
C MET A 1 21.73 19.49 46.54
N LYS A 2 22.60 20.41 46.01
CA LYS A 2 22.48 20.91 44.64
C LYS A 2 22.81 19.89 43.52
N LYS A 3 23.69 18.92 43.75
CA LYS A 3 24.08 17.90 42.75
C LYS A 3 23.03 16.80 42.53
N THR A 4 22.28 16.45 43.55
CA THR A 4 21.23 15.40 43.44
C THR A 4 19.96 15.92 42.73
N MET A 5 19.68 17.21 42.84
CA MET A 5 18.55 17.85 42.16
C MET A 5 18.76 17.95 40.65
N SER A 6 20.03 18.11 40.20
CA SER A 6 20.38 18.15 38.76
C SER A 6 20.22 16.80 38.08
N LEU A 7 20.50 15.68 38.74
CA LEU A 7 20.31 14.34 38.19
C LEU A 7 18.83 13.99 38.07
N LEU A 8 17.98 14.45 38.99
CA LEU A 8 16.53 14.19 38.93
C LEU A 8 15.85 14.95 37.77
N LEU A 9 16.30 16.18 37.47
CA LEU A 9 15.78 16.94 36.33
C LEU A 9 16.16 16.30 34.98
N MET A 10 17.36 15.70 34.87
CA MET A 10 17.80 15.05 33.63
C MET A 10 17.03 13.74 33.35
N SER A 11 16.64 12.98 34.36
CA SER A 11 15.85 11.77 34.21
C SER A 11 14.40 12.01 33.79
N VAL A 12 13.79 13.10 34.22
CA VAL A 12 12.42 13.49 33.85
C VAL A 12 12.36 13.99 32.41
N MET A 13 13.40 14.67 31.93
CA MET A 13 13.46 15.19 30.55
C MET A 13 13.64 14.07 29.51
N GLY A 14 14.29 12.96 29.88
CA GLY A 14 14.42 11.78 29.00
C GLY A 14 13.13 10.97 28.82
N MET A 15 12.22 10.96 29.79
CA MET A 15 10.94 10.25 29.68
C MET A 15 9.90 10.98 28.84
N VAL A 16 9.87 12.31 28.84
CA VAL A 16 8.89 13.09 28.08
C VAL A 16 9.15 12.99 26.57
N GLY A 17 10.40 12.86 26.14
CA GLY A 17 10.76 12.77 24.73
C GLY A 17 10.28 11.47 24.05
N THR A 18 10.23 10.35 24.76
CA THR A 18 9.80 9.06 24.22
C THR A 18 8.29 8.96 23.98
N TYR A 19 7.50 9.59 24.81
CA TYR A 19 6.03 9.60 24.62
C TYR A 19 5.59 10.50 23.46
N ALA A 20 6.28 11.60 23.20
CA ALA A 20 5.97 12.50 22.09
C ALA A 20 6.27 11.85 20.72
N PHE A 21 7.35 11.09 20.59
CA PHE A 21 7.71 10.37 19.35
C PHE A 21 6.74 9.22 19.02
N ALA A 22 6.30 8.47 20.03
CA ALA A 22 5.35 7.39 19.83
C ALA A 22 3.95 7.91 19.44
N GLY A 23 3.56 9.08 19.96
CA GLY A 23 2.31 9.74 19.60
C GLY A 23 2.27 10.16 18.14
N SER A 24 3.31 10.81 17.63
CA SER A 24 3.39 11.26 16.23
C SER A 24 3.42 10.08 15.24
N ALA A 25 4.17 9.01 15.51
CA ALA A 25 4.24 7.83 14.64
C ALA A 25 2.88 7.13 14.52
N ARG A 26 2.09 7.10 15.60
CA ARG A 26 0.74 6.55 15.57
C ARG A 26 -0.21 7.45 14.77
N GLU A 27 -0.15 8.75 14.95
CA GLU A 27 -0.97 9.72 14.24
C GLU A 27 -0.67 9.67 12.72
N ASP A 28 0.60 9.67 12.32
CA ASP A 28 1.02 9.53 10.94
C ASP A 28 0.52 8.21 10.31
N SER A 29 0.49 7.13 11.09
CA SER A 29 0.02 5.83 10.60
C SER A 29 -1.50 5.78 10.44
N VAL A 30 -2.27 6.44 11.33
CA VAL A 30 -3.73 6.58 11.21
C VAL A 30 -4.08 7.48 10.03
N ASP A 31 -3.42 8.62 9.89
CA ASP A 31 -3.62 9.52 8.75
C ASP A 31 -3.34 8.82 7.40
N ARG A 32 -2.36 7.93 7.36
CA ARG A 32 -2.08 7.09 6.18
C ARG A 32 -3.22 6.12 5.87
N LEU A 33 -3.83 5.51 6.90
CA LEU A 33 -5.03 4.69 6.70
C LEU A 33 -6.16 5.53 6.09
N ASP A 34 -6.41 6.71 6.61
CA ASP A 34 -7.48 7.60 6.12
C ASP A 34 -7.20 8.09 4.69
N ARG A 35 -5.96 8.45 4.36
CA ARG A 35 -5.57 8.77 2.98
C ARG A 35 -5.75 7.57 2.05
N SER A 36 -5.43 6.38 2.50
CA SER A 36 -5.64 5.14 1.72
C SER A 36 -7.13 4.88 1.44
N VAL A 37 -8.03 5.23 2.37
CA VAL A 37 -9.49 5.21 2.14
C VAL A 37 -9.87 6.14 1.00
N ASN A 38 -9.34 7.37 0.99
CA ASN A 38 -9.64 8.33 -0.08
C ASN A 38 -9.17 7.83 -1.45
N VAL A 39 -8.02 7.17 -1.52
CA VAL A 39 -7.52 6.55 -2.76
C VAL A 39 -8.45 5.44 -3.23
N LEU A 40 -8.90 4.54 -2.33
CA LEU A 40 -9.85 3.47 -2.67
C LEU A 40 -11.20 4.01 -3.14
N HIS A 41 -11.75 5.04 -2.48
CA HIS A 41 -12.99 5.67 -2.93
C HIS A 41 -12.85 6.32 -4.31
N ALA A 42 -11.69 6.90 -4.61
CA ALA A 42 -11.43 7.47 -5.93
C ALA A 42 -11.41 6.40 -7.04
N ILE A 43 -10.90 5.18 -6.75
CA ILE A 43 -10.98 4.04 -7.69
C ILE A 43 -12.43 3.72 -8.00
N MET A 44 -13.25 3.56 -6.97
CA MET A 44 -14.66 3.19 -7.10
C MET A 44 -15.50 4.25 -7.82
N SER A 45 -15.14 5.52 -7.70
CA SER A 45 -15.85 6.65 -8.33
C SER A 45 -15.47 6.89 -9.80
N THR A 46 -14.51 6.16 -10.36
CA THR A 46 -14.00 6.39 -11.72
C THR A 46 -14.03 5.09 -12.56
N PRO A 47 -15.19 4.44 -12.75
CA PRO A 47 -15.26 3.11 -13.35
C PRO A 47 -14.80 3.05 -14.82
N ASP A 48 -14.98 4.13 -15.59
CA ASP A 48 -14.64 4.13 -17.03
C ASP A 48 -13.15 4.39 -17.32
N LYS A 49 -12.39 4.88 -16.33
CA LYS A 49 -10.97 5.26 -16.48
C LYS A 49 -10.09 4.75 -15.35
N GLY A 50 -10.66 3.94 -14.46
CA GLY A 50 -9.98 3.40 -13.31
C GLY A 50 -9.40 2.00 -13.56
N ILE A 51 -9.19 1.29 -12.47
CA ILE A 51 -8.78 -0.11 -12.45
C ILE A 51 -9.95 -0.96 -12.92
N PRO A 52 -9.75 -1.89 -13.88
CA PRO A 52 -10.82 -2.80 -14.30
C PRO A 52 -11.36 -3.62 -13.14
N GLU A 53 -12.68 -3.79 -13.09
CA GLU A 53 -13.35 -4.52 -12.01
C GLU A 53 -12.87 -5.97 -11.92
N GLU A 54 -12.65 -6.61 -13.06
CA GLU A 54 -12.12 -7.97 -13.15
C GLU A 54 -10.70 -8.08 -12.52
N VAL A 55 -9.85 -7.08 -12.71
CA VAL A 55 -8.51 -7.05 -12.11
C VAL A 55 -8.60 -6.92 -10.58
N LEU A 56 -9.48 -6.06 -10.10
CA LEU A 56 -9.66 -5.82 -8.67
C LEU A 56 -10.34 -7.02 -7.97
N SER A 57 -11.30 -7.69 -8.63
CA SER A 57 -11.97 -8.88 -8.10
C SER A 57 -11.03 -10.06 -7.94
N ASN A 58 -10.06 -10.21 -8.86
CA ASN A 58 -9.08 -11.30 -8.86
C ASN A 58 -7.84 -11.01 -8.00
N ALA A 59 -7.64 -9.79 -7.54
CA ALA A 59 -6.48 -9.43 -6.72
C ALA A 59 -6.45 -10.20 -5.39
N LYS A 60 -5.31 -10.85 -5.11
CA LYS A 60 -5.05 -11.54 -3.84
C LYS A 60 -4.72 -10.56 -2.71
N CYS A 61 -3.98 -9.49 -3.03
CA CYS A 61 -3.69 -8.40 -2.09
C CYS A 61 -3.82 -7.06 -2.79
N ILE A 62 -4.14 -6.06 -2.00
CA ILE A 62 -4.17 -4.65 -2.38
C ILE A 62 -3.13 -3.92 -1.52
N VAL A 63 -2.26 -3.17 -2.16
CA VAL A 63 -1.32 -2.25 -1.52
C VAL A 63 -1.64 -0.85 -1.99
N VAL A 64 -1.89 0.06 -1.07
CA VAL A 64 -2.17 1.47 -1.35
C VAL A 64 -1.07 2.31 -0.74
N VAL A 65 -0.41 3.12 -1.56
CA VAL A 65 0.63 4.07 -1.14
C VAL A 65 0.17 5.47 -1.54
N PRO A 66 -0.53 6.18 -0.64
CA PRO A 66 -0.88 7.57 -0.90
C PRO A 66 0.38 8.43 -0.93
N ASP A 67 0.35 9.47 -1.77
CA ASP A 67 1.39 10.50 -1.85
C ASP A 67 2.80 9.93 -2.07
N LEU A 68 2.96 8.99 -3.01
CA LEU A 68 4.28 8.51 -3.44
C LEU A 68 5.02 9.65 -4.15
N ILE A 69 6.12 10.10 -3.56
CA ILE A 69 6.97 11.15 -4.13
C ILE A 69 7.94 10.51 -5.13
N LYS A 70 7.95 11.05 -6.34
CA LYS A 70 8.95 10.76 -7.36
C LYS A 70 9.69 12.06 -7.68
N GLY A 71 10.99 12.04 -7.72
CA GLY A 71 11.79 13.22 -8.04
C GLY A 71 13.14 12.86 -8.60
N GLY A 72 13.68 13.74 -9.48
CA GLY A 72 15.00 13.56 -10.04
C GLY A 72 15.37 14.59 -11.10
N PHE A 73 16.64 14.60 -11.47
CA PHE A 73 17.16 15.45 -12.56
C PHE A 73 17.90 14.61 -13.61
N VAL A 74 18.80 13.73 -13.25
CA VAL A 74 19.51 12.74 -14.08
C VAL A 74 19.42 11.40 -13.38
N PHE A 75 19.53 11.47 -12.05
CA PHE A 75 19.25 10.40 -11.13
C PHE A 75 18.02 10.79 -10.35
N GLY A 76 17.09 9.89 -10.24
CA GLY A 76 15.84 10.11 -9.51
C GLY A 76 15.67 9.08 -8.40
N GLY A 77 14.71 9.38 -7.51
CA GLY A 77 14.27 8.48 -6.48
C GLY A 77 12.75 8.49 -6.36
N LYS A 78 12.22 7.41 -5.84
CA LYS A 78 10.82 7.30 -5.43
C LYS A 78 10.78 6.84 -3.97
N HIS A 79 9.88 7.44 -3.21
CA HIS A 79 9.67 7.07 -1.82
C HIS A 79 8.21 7.33 -1.43
N GLY A 80 7.61 6.34 -0.77
CA GLY A 80 6.26 6.45 -0.24
C GLY A 80 6.03 5.43 0.87
N ARG A 81 5.03 5.70 1.69
CA ARG A 81 4.57 4.78 2.73
C ARG A 81 3.12 4.42 2.48
N GLY A 82 2.76 3.17 2.71
CA GLY A 82 1.45 2.66 2.37
C GLY A 82 0.92 1.62 3.33
N VAL A 83 -0.17 1.01 2.90
CA VAL A 83 -0.89 -0.02 3.64
C VAL A 83 -1.21 -1.17 2.70
N ALA A 84 -0.97 -2.39 3.15
CA ALA A 84 -1.28 -3.62 2.44
C ALA A 84 -2.33 -4.44 3.18
N THR A 85 -3.21 -5.12 2.45
CA THR A 85 -4.12 -6.15 2.98
C THR A 85 -4.27 -7.26 1.96
N CYS A 86 -4.49 -8.49 2.42
CA CYS A 86 -4.62 -9.66 1.55
C CYS A 86 -5.92 -10.41 1.82
N ARG A 87 -6.43 -11.10 0.80
CA ARG A 87 -7.57 -12.00 0.95
C ARG A 87 -7.19 -13.21 1.79
N THR A 88 -8.06 -13.59 2.70
CA THR A 88 -7.98 -14.77 3.55
C THR A 88 -9.26 -15.57 3.43
N ALA A 89 -9.34 -16.73 4.05
CA ALA A 89 -10.58 -17.52 4.11
C ALA A 89 -11.74 -16.80 4.81
N GLU A 90 -11.41 -15.85 5.70
CA GLU A 90 -12.40 -15.11 6.50
C GLU A 90 -12.67 -13.70 5.95
N GLY A 91 -12.12 -13.34 4.81
CA GLY A 91 -12.25 -12.01 4.20
C GLY A 91 -10.89 -11.35 3.96
N TRP A 92 -10.76 -10.08 4.31
CA TRP A 92 -9.50 -9.35 4.20
C TRP A 92 -8.71 -9.40 5.51
N SER A 93 -7.40 -9.56 5.41
CA SER A 93 -6.50 -9.51 6.56
C SER A 93 -6.47 -8.14 7.22
N ALA A 94 -6.06 -8.07 8.47
CA ALA A 94 -5.70 -6.80 9.10
C ALA A 94 -4.63 -6.06 8.27
N PRO A 95 -4.59 -4.70 8.31
CA PRO A 95 -3.67 -3.92 7.50
C PRO A 95 -2.21 -4.06 7.97
N ALA A 96 -1.31 -4.26 7.04
CA ALA A 96 0.14 -4.23 7.26
C ALA A 96 0.73 -2.97 6.63
N PHE A 97 1.65 -2.32 7.33
CA PHE A 97 2.27 -1.09 6.85
C PHE A 97 3.50 -1.39 6.00
N VAL A 98 3.65 -0.67 4.89
CA VAL A 98 4.75 -0.83 3.93
C VAL A 98 5.44 0.50 3.65
N SER A 99 6.71 0.42 3.30
CA SER A 99 7.43 1.48 2.61
C SER A 99 7.82 1.00 1.21
N VAL A 100 7.75 1.91 0.26
CA VAL A 100 8.18 1.71 -1.13
C VAL A 100 9.27 2.72 -1.41
N GLY A 101 10.42 2.25 -1.87
CA GLY A 101 11.56 3.10 -2.19
C GLY A 101 12.33 2.55 -3.37
N GLY A 102 13.12 3.39 -4.02
CA GLY A 102 14.00 2.94 -5.11
C GLY A 102 14.58 4.09 -5.90
N GLY A 103 15.71 3.79 -6.57
CA GLY A 103 16.31 4.68 -7.55
C GLY A 103 15.58 4.60 -8.89
N SER A 104 15.62 5.66 -9.66
CA SER A 104 15.20 5.66 -11.06
C SER A 104 16.27 6.37 -11.90
N TRP A 105 16.50 5.83 -13.09
CA TRP A 105 17.35 6.47 -14.09
C TRP A 105 16.44 7.08 -15.15
N GLY A 106 16.68 8.33 -15.50
CA GLY A 106 15.93 8.97 -16.58
C GLY A 106 15.97 10.49 -16.52
N LEU A 107 15.77 11.11 -17.66
CA LEU A 107 15.62 12.57 -17.79
C LEU A 107 14.21 13.01 -17.28
N GLN A 108 13.94 12.80 -16.00
CA GLN A 108 12.77 13.36 -15.35
C GLN A 108 13.20 14.58 -14.52
N ILE A 109 12.81 15.75 -14.99
CA ILE A 109 13.04 17.01 -14.25
C ILE A 109 11.75 17.32 -13.50
N GLY A 110 11.80 17.24 -12.17
CA GLY A 110 10.67 17.62 -11.33
C GLY A 110 10.47 16.73 -10.13
N VAL A 111 9.51 17.15 -9.31
CA VAL A 111 8.94 16.36 -8.22
C VAL A 111 7.48 16.16 -8.54
N GLU A 112 7.03 14.92 -8.54
CA GLU A 112 5.64 14.53 -8.74
C GLU A 112 5.17 13.74 -7.52
N ASP A 113 3.96 14.02 -7.09
CA ASP A 113 3.25 13.33 -6.03
C ASP A 113 2.10 12.54 -6.65
N VAL A 114 2.08 11.24 -6.44
CA VAL A 114 1.08 10.34 -7.01
C VAL A 114 0.60 9.32 -5.99
N ASP A 115 -0.67 8.98 -6.03
CA ASP A 115 -1.14 7.80 -5.34
C ASP A 115 -0.74 6.55 -6.13
N LEU A 116 -0.16 5.57 -5.44
CA LEU A 116 0.20 4.30 -6.04
C LEU A 116 -0.72 3.20 -5.50
N ILE A 117 -1.17 2.35 -6.40
CA ILE A 117 -1.89 1.12 -6.07
C ILE A 117 -1.15 -0.04 -6.70
N MET A 118 -0.88 -1.08 -5.90
CA MET A 118 -0.34 -2.34 -6.38
C MET A 118 -1.33 -3.46 -6.07
N LEU A 119 -1.66 -4.26 -7.07
CA LEU A 119 -2.52 -5.42 -6.96
C LEU A 119 -1.68 -6.68 -7.15
N VAL A 120 -1.67 -7.54 -6.17
CA VAL A 120 -0.99 -8.84 -6.24
C VAL A 120 -1.93 -9.84 -6.88
N MET A 121 -1.53 -10.43 -8.02
CA MET A 121 -2.43 -11.20 -8.87
C MET A 121 -2.30 -12.71 -8.67
N ASN A 122 -1.13 -13.22 -8.30
CA ASN A 122 -0.87 -14.65 -8.20
C ASN A 122 -0.15 -15.04 -6.89
N ASP A 123 0.06 -16.35 -6.71
CA ASP A 123 0.69 -16.88 -5.49
C ASP A 123 2.16 -16.51 -5.37
N GLN A 124 2.87 -16.35 -6.48
CA GLN A 124 4.26 -15.94 -6.46
C GLN A 124 4.40 -14.50 -5.95
N GLY A 125 3.60 -13.57 -6.47
CA GLY A 125 3.53 -12.20 -5.98
C GLY A 125 3.10 -12.13 -4.50
N LEU A 126 2.18 -13.00 -4.07
CA LEU A 126 1.81 -13.12 -2.67
C LEU A 126 3.00 -13.56 -1.81
N GLN A 127 3.78 -14.57 -2.21
CA GLN A 127 4.96 -14.99 -1.46
C GLN A 127 6.03 -13.88 -1.39
N HIS A 128 6.22 -13.13 -2.48
CA HIS A 128 7.11 -11.96 -2.48
C HIS A 128 6.63 -10.91 -1.47
N LEU A 129 5.35 -10.53 -1.51
CA LEU A 129 4.80 -9.58 -0.54
C LEU A 129 4.93 -10.08 0.90
N LEU A 130 4.73 -11.38 1.15
CA LEU A 130 4.86 -11.97 2.49
C LEU A 130 6.30 -12.08 3.00
N SER A 131 7.32 -11.82 2.19
CA SER A 131 8.73 -11.92 2.58
C SER A 131 9.25 -10.75 3.42
N SER A 132 8.43 -9.75 3.69
CA SER A 132 8.74 -8.53 4.46
C SER A 132 9.68 -7.53 3.76
N LYS A 133 10.43 -7.95 2.76
CA LYS A 133 11.25 -7.12 1.88
C LYS A 133 11.47 -7.83 0.57
N PHE A 134 11.16 -7.15 -0.54
CA PHE A 134 11.40 -7.66 -1.88
C PHE A 134 11.65 -6.51 -2.85
N GLU A 135 12.35 -6.81 -3.93
CA GLU A 135 12.62 -5.88 -5.01
C GLU A 135 11.79 -6.27 -6.23
N LEU A 136 11.18 -5.29 -6.86
CA LEU A 136 10.42 -5.44 -8.09
C LEU A 136 11.39 -5.50 -9.27
N THR A 137 11.86 -6.69 -9.62
CA THR A 137 12.87 -6.91 -10.68
C THR A 137 12.37 -7.92 -11.71
N GLY A 138 12.70 -7.64 -12.96
CA GLY A 138 12.47 -8.55 -14.08
C GLY A 138 11.07 -8.47 -14.69
N GLU A 139 11.00 -8.96 -15.93
CA GLU A 139 9.74 -9.11 -16.67
C GLU A 139 8.84 -10.14 -15.99
N GLY A 140 7.60 -9.77 -15.71
CA GLY A 140 6.61 -10.63 -15.05
C GLY A 140 6.44 -10.37 -13.56
N SER A 141 7.43 -9.80 -12.84
CA SER A 141 7.25 -9.48 -11.42
C SER A 141 6.33 -8.27 -11.22
N VAL A 142 6.45 -7.25 -12.05
CA VAL A 142 5.61 -6.04 -12.00
C VAL A 142 5.32 -5.50 -13.39
N ALA A 143 4.06 -5.19 -13.65
CA ALA A 143 3.64 -4.56 -14.90
C ALA A 143 2.72 -3.37 -14.63
N ALA A 144 2.72 -2.42 -15.55
CA ALA A 144 1.71 -1.37 -15.59
C ALA A 144 0.33 -1.99 -15.82
N GLY A 145 -0.60 -1.74 -14.92
CA GLY A 145 -1.94 -2.28 -15.01
C GLY A 145 -2.75 -1.67 -16.16
N PRO A 146 -3.64 -2.45 -16.80
CA PRO A 146 -4.56 -1.94 -17.81
C PRO A 146 -5.56 -0.98 -17.18
N VAL A 147 -5.95 0.09 -17.89
CA VAL A 147 -6.92 1.08 -17.41
C VAL A 147 -8.15 1.13 -18.30
N GLY A 148 -9.33 1.35 -17.70
CA GLY A 148 -10.61 1.45 -18.38
C GLY A 148 -11.35 0.12 -18.56
N ARG A 149 -12.67 0.18 -18.78
CA ARG A 149 -13.57 -0.99 -18.84
C ARG A 149 -13.20 -2.04 -19.89
N HIS A 150 -12.62 -1.65 -21.00
CA HIS A 150 -12.30 -2.54 -22.10
C HIS A 150 -10.87 -3.09 -22.06
N ALA A 151 -10.12 -2.79 -21.03
CA ALA A 151 -8.73 -3.22 -20.90
C ALA A 151 -8.61 -4.70 -20.48
N SER A 152 -9.70 -5.37 -20.16
CA SER A 152 -9.77 -6.79 -19.81
C SER A 152 -9.52 -7.74 -21.00
N ALA A 153 -9.59 -7.26 -22.24
CA ALA A 153 -9.44 -8.07 -23.45
C ALA A 153 -8.00 -8.55 -23.73
N GLY A 154 -7.01 -8.10 -22.98
CA GLY A 154 -5.61 -8.56 -23.10
C GLY A 154 -5.34 -9.72 -22.14
N THR A 155 -5.16 -10.92 -22.68
CA THR A 155 -4.99 -12.17 -21.92
C THR A 155 -3.64 -12.27 -21.19
N ASP A 156 -2.66 -11.44 -21.54
CA ASP A 156 -1.26 -11.59 -21.11
C ASP A 156 -1.03 -11.26 -19.62
N TRP A 157 -1.80 -10.33 -19.03
CA TRP A 157 -1.65 -9.98 -17.62
C TRP A 157 -2.17 -11.08 -16.66
N LYS A 158 -3.13 -11.92 -17.13
CA LYS A 158 -3.71 -13.00 -16.31
C LYS A 158 -2.72 -14.12 -16.00
N MET A 159 -1.74 -14.35 -16.86
CA MET A 159 -0.94 -15.58 -16.80
C MET A 159 0.46 -15.41 -16.21
N ASN A 160 1.08 -14.24 -16.32
CA ASN A 160 2.51 -14.10 -16.03
C ASN A 160 2.88 -12.94 -15.10
N THR A 161 1.97 -12.02 -14.76
CA THR A 161 2.30 -10.86 -13.94
C THR A 161 1.98 -11.12 -12.48
N GLU A 162 2.97 -10.96 -11.62
CA GLU A 162 2.80 -11.11 -10.17
C GLU A 162 2.05 -9.94 -9.56
N MET A 163 2.37 -8.73 -10.02
CA MET A 163 1.81 -7.48 -9.49
C MET A 163 1.48 -6.51 -10.62
N LEU A 164 0.27 -5.97 -10.57
CA LEU A 164 -0.17 -4.86 -11.41
C LEU A 164 -0.10 -3.55 -10.63
N THR A 165 0.42 -2.51 -11.26
CA THR A 165 0.63 -1.21 -10.64
C THR A 165 -0.11 -0.11 -11.36
N TYR A 166 -0.69 0.78 -10.59
CA TYR A 166 -1.45 1.92 -11.04
C TYR A 166 -1.00 3.16 -10.28
N SER A 167 -0.90 4.27 -10.98
CA SER A 167 -0.75 5.59 -10.36
C SER A 167 -1.98 6.44 -10.61
N ARG A 168 -2.29 7.29 -9.65
CA ARG A 168 -3.27 8.34 -9.80
C ARG A 168 -2.59 9.69 -9.58
N SER A 169 -2.62 10.56 -10.58
CA SER A 169 -2.20 11.96 -10.49
C SER A 169 -3.31 12.85 -10.99
N LYS A 170 -3.66 13.89 -10.22
CA LYS A 170 -4.71 14.85 -10.55
C LYS A 170 -6.05 14.21 -10.96
N GLY A 171 -6.42 13.10 -10.32
CA GLY A 171 -7.68 12.40 -10.56
C GLY A 171 -7.69 11.44 -11.75
N VAL A 172 -6.59 11.29 -12.47
CA VAL A 172 -6.47 10.39 -13.62
C VAL A 172 -5.63 9.16 -13.21
N PHE A 173 -6.15 7.96 -13.50
CA PHE A 173 -5.41 6.71 -13.33
C PHE A 173 -4.60 6.39 -14.58
N ALA A 174 -3.40 5.88 -14.38
CA ALA A 174 -2.51 5.37 -15.42
C ALA A 174 -1.72 4.18 -14.89
N GLY A 175 -1.33 3.26 -15.77
CA GLY A 175 -0.37 2.23 -15.42
C GLY A 175 0.99 2.86 -15.10
N LEU A 176 1.67 2.32 -14.09
CA LEU A 176 2.97 2.82 -13.64
C LEU A 176 3.96 1.67 -13.54
N THR A 177 5.15 1.83 -14.11
CA THR A 177 6.23 0.86 -13.95
C THR A 177 7.02 1.17 -12.67
N LEU A 178 7.17 0.16 -11.81
CA LEU A 178 7.91 0.25 -10.55
C LEU A 178 9.18 -0.58 -10.54
N GLU A 179 9.72 -0.93 -11.69
CA GLU A 179 10.94 -1.72 -11.78
C GLU A 179 12.07 -1.10 -10.96
N GLY A 180 12.83 -1.96 -10.23
CA GLY A 180 13.87 -1.55 -9.30
C GLY A 180 13.37 -0.90 -8.01
N ALA A 181 12.06 -0.88 -7.75
CA ALA A 181 11.55 -0.45 -6.46
C ALA A 181 11.67 -1.58 -5.43
N VAL A 182 12.02 -1.22 -4.21
CA VAL A 182 12.01 -2.09 -3.03
C VAL A 182 10.74 -1.82 -2.25
N VAL A 183 10.01 -2.88 -1.93
CA VAL A 183 8.88 -2.84 -1.00
C VAL A 183 9.30 -3.57 0.26
N GLU A 184 9.13 -2.92 1.40
CA GLU A 184 9.51 -3.51 2.69
C GLU A 184 8.50 -3.18 3.78
N GLN A 185 8.46 -4.01 4.83
CA GLN A 185 7.60 -3.78 5.98
C GLN A 185 8.03 -2.51 6.73
N ASP A 186 7.09 -1.61 6.98
CA ASP A 186 7.25 -0.47 7.89
C ASP A 186 7.04 -0.94 9.34
N ASN A 187 8.14 -1.29 10.00
CA ASN A 187 8.12 -1.83 11.36
C ASN A 187 7.68 -0.77 12.39
N ASP A 188 8.04 0.49 12.17
CA ASP A 188 7.73 1.59 13.10
C ASP A 188 6.23 1.86 13.11
N SER A 189 5.60 1.96 11.94
CA SER A 189 4.16 2.10 11.83
C SER A 189 3.41 0.86 12.33
N THR A 190 3.93 -0.33 12.05
CA THR A 190 3.38 -1.59 12.57
C THR A 190 3.40 -1.58 14.10
N HIS A 191 4.53 -1.23 14.71
CA HIS A 191 4.64 -1.13 16.17
C HIS A 191 3.72 -0.05 16.74
N ALA A 192 3.65 1.12 16.11
CA ALA A 192 2.82 2.23 16.55
C ALA A 192 1.32 1.90 16.56
N ILE A 193 0.85 1.09 15.62
CA ILE A 193 -0.58 0.72 15.50
C ILE A 193 -0.91 -0.51 16.34
N TYR A 194 -0.07 -1.55 16.33
CA TYR A 194 -0.34 -2.83 17.01
C TYR A 194 0.18 -2.88 18.46
N GLY A 195 0.99 -1.90 18.87
CA GLY A 195 1.62 -1.85 20.20
C GLY A 195 2.71 -2.91 20.43
N LYS A 196 3.09 -3.65 19.39
CA LYS A 196 4.10 -4.72 19.41
C LYS A 196 4.70 -4.96 18.04
N HIS A 197 5.88 -5.56 18.02
CA HIS A 197 6.46 -6.06 16.77
C HIS A 197 5.66 -7.26 16.27
N MET A 198 5.27 -7.22 15.01
CA MET A 198 4.55 -8.31 14.32
C MET A 198 5.19 -8.59 12.97
N MET A 199 5.32 -9.86 12.64
CA MET A 199 5.80 -10.26 11.32
C MET A 199 4.75 -9.95 10.26
N PHE A 200 5.18 -9.40 9.15
CA PHE A 200 4.36 -9.04 8.00
C PHE A 200 3.47 -10.20 7.54
N ARG A 201 4.08 -11.40 7.39
CA ARG A 201 3.36 -12.64 7.08
C ARG A 201 2.23 -12.95 8.05
N SER A 202 2.44 -12.73 9.35
CA SER A 202 1.40 -13.00 10.35
C SER A 202 0.21 -12.07 10.22
N ILE A 203 0.43 -10.80 9.88
CA ILE A 203 -0.63 -9.83 9.66
C ILE A 203 -1.40 -10.21 8.40
N LEU A 204 -0.71 -10.34 7.27
CA LEU A 204 -1.34 -10.53 5.96
C LEU A 204 -1.96 -11.93 5.77
N SER A 205 -1.58 -12.92 6.58
CA SER A 205 -2.25 -14.24 6.59
C SER A 205 -3.49 -14.32 7.50
N GLY A 206 -3.97 -13.20 8.03
CA GLY A 206 -5.18 -13.16 8.86
C GLY A 206 -4.99 -13.56 10.33
N LYS A 207 -3.74 -13.72 10.80
CA LYS A 207 -3.45 -14.09 12.21
C LYS A 207 -3.43 -12.90 13.17
N ALA A 208 -3.61 -11.69 12.67
CA ALA A 208 -3.67 -10.47 13.46
C ALA A 208 -5.11 -9.96 13.58
N ALA A 209 -5.49 -9.52 14.76
CA ALA A 209 -6.74 -8.79 14.94
C ALA A 209 -6.65 -7.42 14.28
N THR A 210 -7.74 -6.99 13.64
CA THR A 210 -7.83 -5.67 13.03
C THR A 210 -7.89 -4.59 14.12
N PRO A 211 -6.97 -3.60 14.11
CA PRO A 211 -7.04 -2.48 15.03
C PRO A 211 -8.24 -1.58 14.72
N ARG A 212 -8.91 -1.04 15.75
CA ARG A 212 -10.06 -0.13 15.56
C ARG A 212 -9.76 1.09 14.68
N SER A 213 -8.52 1.57 14.72
CA SER A 213 -8.08 2.67 13.84
C SER A 213 -8.07 2.31 12.36
N ALA A 214 -8.20 1.06 12.01
CA ALA A 214 -8.23 0.59 10.62
C ALA A 214 -9.64 0.24 10.12
N ASP A 215 -10.68 0.38 10.92
CA ASP A 215 -12.05 -0.03 10.56
C ASP A 215 -12.53 0.64 9.27
N ALA A 216 -12.25 1.95 9.09
CA ALA A 216 -12.62 2.69 7.88
C ALA A 216 -11.89 2.15 6.64
N PHE A 217 -10.59 1.84 6.76
CA PHE A 217 -9.80 1.25 5.67
C PHE A 217 -10.32 -0.13 5.29
N MET A 218 -10.57 -1.00 6.27
CA MET A 218 -11.10 -2.34 6.02
C MET A 218 -12.47 -2.32 5.36
N LYS A 219 -13.33 -1.37 5.76
CA LYS A 219 -14.61 -1.14 5.12
C LYS A 219 -14.46 -0.74 3.66
N ALA A 220 -13.61 0.25 3.37
CA ALA A 220 -13.36 0.71 2.00
C ALA A 220 -12.80 -0.39 1.10
N VAL A 221 -11.88 -1.22 1.61
CA VAL A 221 -11.35 -2.39 0.88
C VAL A 221 -12.45 -3.41 0.58
N SER A 222 -13.30 -3.70 1.56
CA SER A 222 -14.43 -4.64 1.38
C SER A 222 -15.43 -4.14 0.36
N GLU A 223 -15.77 -2.86 0.40
CA GLU A 223 -16.68 -2.22 -0.56
C GLU A 223 -16.11 -2.25 -1.98
N ALA A 224 -14.84 -1.91 -2.14
CA ALA A 224 -14.17 -1.98 -3.44
C ALA A 224 -14.16 -3.40 -4.01
N GLY A 225 -13.85 -4.40 -3.19
CA GLY A 225 -13.86 -5.80 -3.61
C GLY A 225 -15.26 -6.35 -3.91
N GLN A 226 -16.29 -5.90 -3.21
CA GLN A 226 -17.68 -6.31 -3.46
C GLN A 226 -18.24 -5.67 -4.73
N GLN A 227 -18.01 -4.39 -4.94
CA GLN A 227 -18.46 -3.69 -6.16
C GLN A 227 -17.81 -4.32 -7.41
N ALA A 228 -16.53 -4.64 -7.36
CA ALA A 228 -15.84 -5.32 -8.44
C ALA A 228 -16.47 -6.67 -8.78
N LYS A 229 -16.79 -7.50 -7.79
CA LYS A 229 -17.47 -8.80 -8.01
C LYS A 229 -18.87 -8.67 -8.60
N ILE A 230 -19.66 -7.74 -8.10
CA ILE A 230 -21.04 -7.52 -8.60
C ILE A 230 -21.03 -7.06 -10.07
N ALA A 231 -20.03 -6.27 -10.44
CA ALA A 231 -19.90 -5.77 -11.80
C ALA A 231 -19.44 -6.88 -12.75
N GLU A 232 -18.45 -7.71 -12.37
CA GLU A 232 -18.01 -8.89 -13.09
C GLU A 232 -19.16 -9.86 -13.34
N GLU A 233 -19.94 -10.20 -12.31
CA GLU A 233 -21.10 -11.08 -12.44
C GLU A 233 -22.22 -10.55 -13.36
N LYS A 234 -22.32 -9.24 -13.53
CA LYS A 234 -23.27 -8.61 -14.47
C LYS A 234 -22.79 -8.66 -15.91
N GLU A 235 -21.47 -8.64 -16.11
CA GLU A 235 -20.86 -8.72 -17.44
C GLU A 235 -20.92 -10.14 -17.99
N ASP A 236 -20.67 -11.14 -17.15
CA ASP A 236 -20.75 -12.56 -17.51
C ASP A 236 -22.17 -13.05 -17.87
N ARG A 237 -23.21 -12.28 -17.47
CA ARG A 237 -24.61 -12.61 -17.77
C ARG A 237 -25.15 -11.98 -19.06
N LYS A 238 -24.34 -11.20 -19.77
CA LYS A 238 -24.74 -10.56 -21.04
C LYS A 238 -24.23 -11.33 -22.24
#